data_965c19bc7f865e8bf4148c2b83803382
#
_entry.id   965c19bc7f865e8bf4148c2b83803382
#
_cell.length_a   1.000
_cell.length_b   1.000
_cell.length_c   1.000
_cell.angle_alpha   90.00
_cell.angle_beta   90.00
_cell.angle_gamma   90.00
#
_symmetry.space_group_name_H-M   'P 1'
#
loop_
_entity.id
_entity.type
_entity.pdbx_description
1 polymer ?
#
loop_
_entity_poly.entity_id
_entity_poly.type
_entity_poly.pdbx_seq_one_letter_code
_entity_poly.pdbx_strand_id
1 'polypeptide(L)'
;MIADNHFDGDYYERYYLHSETAVITREMQRNEVAFVIAFCKHIGLDMRRFCDVGAGTGWWAKEFSKQYRSCPVVETIDSSAAAASMYGHRHLSLQQLKGPRADLVVCRDVLRYIPSSEIETAMNRLTDKCRGVLYLQVMTSDDDIDEEASDMEGWFRTATWYRRALKRLRFRDCGMGLFVSPRLKSFDPFALETR
;
A
#
# COMPACT_ATOMS: atom_id res chain seq x y z
N MET A 1 -2.81 17.16 12.33
CA MET A 1 -1.66 16.36 11.85
C MET A 1 -1.34 15.39 12.94
N ILE A 2 -1.11 14.12 12.59
CA ILE A 2 -0.54 13.16 13.52
C ILE A 2 0.87 13.69 13.83
N ALA A 3 1.29 13.61 15.10
CA ALA A 3 2.56 14.17 15.53
C ALA A 3 3.73 13.53 14.77
N ASP A 4 4.76 14.30 14.43
CA ASP A 4 5.92 13.82 13.66
C ASP A 4 6.67 12.65 14.33
N ASN A 5 6.49 12.46 15.65
CA ASN A 5 7.06 11.38 16.45
C ASN A 5 6.10 10.19 16.69
N HIS A 6 4.90 10.19 16.11
CA HIS A 6 3.95 9.07 16.27
C HIS A 6 4.51 7.75 15.77
N PHE A 7 5.24 7.76 14.66
CA PHE A 7 5.86 6.58 14.04
C PHE A 7 7.34 6.46 14.42
N ASP A 8 7.63 6.39 15.70
CA ASP A 8 8.98 6.19 16.23
C ASP A 8 9.34 4.70 16.37
N GLY A 9 10.49 4.42 17.01
CA GLY A 9 10.95 3.05 17.24
C GLY A 9 9.99 2.21 18.08
N ASP A 10 9.41 2.81 19.11
CA ASP A 10 8.50 2.17 20.07
C ASP A 10 7.18 1.78 19.37
N TYR A 11 6.69 2.62 18.44
CA TYR A 11 5.55 2.31 17.59
C TYR A 11 5.76 1.02 16.79
N TYR A 12 6.90 0.92 16.07
CA TYR A 12 7.21 -0.26 15.26
C TYR A 12 7.44 -1.50 16.11
N GLU A 13 8.04 -1.35 17.28
CA GLU A 13 8.20 -2.46 18.22
C GLU A 13 6.85 -2.99 18.69
N ARG A 14 5.97 -2.10 19.15
CA ARG A 14 4.65 -2.44 19.68
C ARG A 14 3.75 -3.15 18.67
N TYR A 15 3.61 -2.58 17.46
CA TYR A 15 2.60 -3.03 16.50
C TYR A 15 3.10 -4.03 15.46
N TYR A 16 4.42 -4.15 15.27
CA TYR A 16 4.97 -4.95 14.16
C TYR A 16 6.00 -6.01 14.57
N LEU A 17 6.67 -5.87 15.70
CA LEU A 17 7.76 -6.76 16.07
C LEU A 17 7.40 -7.77 17.17
N HIS A 18 6.43 -7.48 18.03
CA HIS A 18 5.97 -8.42 19.04
C HIS A 18 5.09 -9.52 18.44
N SER A 19 5.58 -10.76 18.44
CA SER A 19 4.91 -11.92 17.86
C SER A 19 3.62 -12.34 18.58
N GLU A 20 3.42 -11.92 19.83
CA GLU A 20 2.26 -12.29 20.65
C GLU A 20 1.06 -11.33 20.47
N THR A 21 1.30 -10.11 19.96
CA THR A 21 0.25 -9.10 19.75
C THR A 21 -0.04 -8.82 18.26
N ALA A 22 0.75 -9.40 17.34
CA ALA A 22 0.57 -9.21 15.93
C ALA A 22 -0.70 -9.92 15.44
N VAL A 23 -1.73 -9.17 15.11
CA VAL A 23 -2.98 -9.67 14.50
C VAL A 23 -2.72 -10.39 13.16
N ILE A 24 -1.62 -10.05 12.48
CA ILE A 24 -1.25 -10.62 11.17
C ILE A 24 0.03 -11.46 11.32
N THR A 25 -0.10 -12.77 11.10
CA THR A 25 1.05 -13.68 11.17
C THR A 25 2.00 -13.48 9.96
N ARG A 26 3.27 -13.88 10.13
CA ARG A 26 4.26 -13.88 9.02
C ARG A 26 3.83 -14.77 7.84
N GLU A 27 3.05 -15.79 8.09
CA GLU A 27 2.51 -16.67 7.05
C GLU A 27 1.41 -15.94 6.26
N MET A 28 0.47 -15.30 6.93
CA MET A 28 -0.57 -14.49 6.28
C MET A 28 0.05 -13.41 5.39
N GLN A 29 1.06 -12.71 5.91
CA GLN A 29 1.78 -11.69 5.14
C GLN A 29 2.46 -12.28 3.89
N ARG A 30 3.14 -13.44 4.01
CA ARG A 30 3.74 -14.12 2.84
C ARG A 30 2.72 -14.51 1.80
N ASN A 31 1.56 -15.02 2.25
CA ASN A 31 0.46 -15.39 1.37
C ASN A 31 -0.14 -14.17 0.67
N GLU A 32 -0.23 -13.03 1.36
CA GLU A 32 -0.67 -11.76 0.78
C GLU A 32 0.26 -11.31 -0.37
N VAL A 33 1.57 -11.34 -0.15
CA VAL A 33 2.55 -11.01 -1.21
C VAL A 33 2.45 -11.97 -2.39
N ALA A 34 2.35 -13.28 -2.10
CA ALA A 34 2.18 -14.31 -3.13
C ALA A 34 0.90 -14.10 -3.96
N PHE A 35 -0.20 -13.75 -3.30
CA PHE A 35 -1.47 -13.44 -3.94
C PHE A 35 -1.36 -12.26 -4.91
N VAL A 36 -0.78 -11.15 -4.46
CA VAL A 36 -0.61 -9.95 -5.31
C VAL A 36 0.31 -10.24 -6.49
N ILE A 37 1.40 -10.98 -6.29
CA ILE A 37 2.29 -11.41 -7.39
C ILE A 37 1.54 -12.32 -8.37
N ALA A 38 0.77 -13.28 -7.86
CA ALA A 38 0.00 -14.20 -8.71
C ALA A 38 -1.04 -13.45 -9.55
N PHE A 39 -1.74 -12.48 -8.96
CA PHE A 39 -2.66 -11.61 -9.69
C PHE A 39 -1.95 -10.84 -10.81
N CYS A 40 -0.83 -10.19 -10.51
CA CYS A 40 -0.05 -9.46 -11.52
C CYS A 40 0.38 -10.38 -12.68
N LYS A 41 0.85 -11.58 -12.37
CA LYS A 41 1.23 -12.59 -13.39
C LYS A 41 0.01 -13.05 -14.20
N HIS A 42 -1.13 -13.27 -13.54
CA HIS A 42 -2.38 -13.72 -14.19
C HIS A 42 -2.84 -12.73 -15.27
N ILE A 43 -2.74 -11.42 -14.99
CA ILE A 43 -3.09 -10.37 -15.96
C ILE A 43 -1.96 -10.02 -16.94
N GLY A 44 -0.87 -10.80 -16.97
CA GLY A 44 0.25 -10.60 -17.88
C GLY A 44 1.12 -9.37 -17.59
N LEU A 45 1.11 -8.86 -16.34
CA LEU A 45 1.92 -7.72 -15.95
C LEU A 45 3.36 -8.13 -15.63
N ASP A 46 4.32 -7.66 -16.44
CA ASP A 46 5.75 -7.76 -16.13
C ASP A 46 6.15 -6.62 -15.16
N MET A 47 6.44 -7.01 -13.91
CA MET A 47 6.77 -6.06 -12.85
C MET A 47 8.26 -5.69 -12.89
N ARG A 48 8.61 -4.67 -13.69
CA ARG A 48 9.99 -4.16 -13.81
C ARG A 48 10.34 -3.10 -12.77
N ARG A 49 9.33 -2.46 -12.20
CA ARG A 49 9.48 -1.50 -11.09
C ARG A 49 8.37 -1.72 -10.07
N PHE A 50 8.78 -1.92 -8.85
CA PHE A 50 7.93 -2.01 -7.66
C PHE A 50 8.13 -0.78 -6.77
N CYS A 51 7.07 -0.30 -6.15
CA CYS A 51 7.11 0.78 -5.16
C CYS A 51 6.24 0.45 -3.95
N ASP A 52 6.87 0.42 -2.78
CA ASP A 52 6.20 0.27 -1.48
C ASP A 52 6.08 1.64 -0.83
N VAL A 53 4.85 2.09 -0.60
CA VAL A 53 4.50 3.42 -0.09
C VAL A 53 4.04 3.29 1.36
N GLY A 54 4.77 3.92 2.29
CA GLY A 54 4.63 3.69 3.73
C GLY A 54 5.19 2.33 4.10
N ALA A 55 6.45 2.09 3.73
CA ALA A 55 7.07 0.77 3.80
C ALA A 55 7.28 0.25 5.24
N GLY A 56 7.21 1.12 6.26
CA GLY A 56 7.32 0.76 7.67
C GLY A 56 8.60 -0.01 7.99
N THR A 57 8.49 -1.28 8.37
CA THR A 57 9.65 -2.15 8.61
C THR A 57 10.32 -2.68 7.33
N GLY A 58 9.80 -2.32 6.15
CA GLY A 58 10.27 -2.79 4.85
C GLY A 58 10.01 -4.27 4.58
N TRP A 59 9.16 -4.90 5.39
CA TRP A 59 8.94 -6.33 5.31
C TRP A 59 8.31 -6.74 3.97
N TRP A 60 7.31 -5.99 3.51
CA TRP A 60 6.58 -6.29 2.27
C TRP A 60 7.52 -6.29 1.06
N ALA A 61 8.34 -5.25 0.92
CA ALA A 61 9.32 -5.13 -0.16
C ALA A 61 10.39 -6.23 -0.10
N LYS A 62 10.84 -6.61 1.10
CA LYS A 62 11.80 -7.72 1.30
C LYS A 62 11.19 -9.05 0.85
N GLU A 63 9.94 -9.32 1.22
CA GLU A 63 9.26 -10.56 0.85
C GLU A 63 8.93 -10.60 -0.65
N PHE A 64 8.47 -9.47 -1.23
CA PHE A 64 8.29 -9.33 -2.68
C PHE A 64 9.58 -9.67 -3.43
N SER A 65 10.72 -9.13 -3.02
CA SER A 65 12.01 -9.37 -3.68
C SER A 65 12.46 -10.83 -3.60
N LYS A 66 12.07 -11.56 -2.56
CA LYS A 66 12.35 -13.01 -2.45
C LYS A 66 11.49 -13.82 -3.41
N GLN A 67 10.20 -13.48 -3.53
CA GLN A 67 9.23 -14.22 -4.34
C GLN A 67 9.25 -13.84 -5.82
N TYR A 68 9.65 -12.59 -6.15
CA TYR A 68 9.73 -12.08 -7.52
C TYR A 68 11.10 -11.45 -7.82
N ARG A 69 12.10 -12.30 -8.03
CA ARG A 69 13.51 -11.91 -8.21
C ARG A 69 13.81 -11.16 -9.50
N SER A 70 12.92 -11.21 -10.48
CA SER A 70 13.12 -10.57 -11.80
C SER A 70 12.79 -9.07 -11.82
N CYS A 71 12.35 -8.47 -10.71
CA CYS A 71 12.10 -7.04 -10.63
C CYS A 71 13.41 -6.27 -10.39
N PRO A 72 13.92 -5.51 -11.39
CA PRO A 72 15.22 -4.87 -11.27
C PRO A 72 15.20 -3.60 -10.40
N VAL A 73 14.02 -3.03 -10.15
CA VAL A 73 13.89 -1.80 -9.38
C VAL A 73 12.86 -1.96 -8.27
N VAL A 74 13.32 -1.96 -7.04
CA VAL A 74 12.50 -1.96 -5.83
C VAL A 74 12.72 -0.63 -5.11
N GLU A 75 11.66 0.17 -5.03
CA GLU A 75 11.65 1.47 -4.35
C GLU A 75 10.79 1.35 -3.09
N THR A 76 11.32 1.82 -1.97
CA THR A 76 10.59 1.91 -0.71
C THR A 76 10.61 3.34 -0.20
N ILE A 77 9.46 3.86 0.20
CA ILE A 77 9.34 5.20 0.75
C ILE A 77 8.57 5.16 2.07
N ASP A 78 8.95 6.04 2.98
CA ASP A 78 8.22 6.26 4.23
C ASP A 78 8.28 7.73 4.64
N SER A 79 7.21 8.22 5.25
CA SER A 79 7.14 9.58 5.78
C SER A 79 7.76 9.69 7.19
N SER A 80 7.88 8.58 7.91
CA SER A 80 8.57 8.51 9.19
C SER A 80 10.09 8.62 9.00
N ALA A 81 10.71 9.62 9.61
CA ALA A 81 12.16 9.75 9.63
C ALA A 81 12.83 8.57 10.36
N ALA A 82 12.17 8.03 11.40
CA ALA A 82 12.64 6.86 12.14
C ALA A 82 12.65 5.62 11.24
N ALA A 83 11.51 5.28 10.59
CA ALA A 83 11.44 4.15 9.67
C ALA A 83 12.43 4.31 8.49
N ALA A 84 12.50 5.49 7.90
CA ALA A 84 13.42 5.75 6.80
C ALA A 84 14.88 5.52 7.20
N SER A 85 15.28 5.97 8.38
CA SER A 85 16.63 5.79 8.92
C SER A 85 16.91 4.33 9.30
N MET A 86 15.97 3.69 10.03
CA MET A 86 16.17 2.33 10.57
C MET A 86 16.19 1.26 9.48
N TYR A 87 15.35 1.42 8.44
CA TYR A 87 15.13 0.38 7.42
C TYR A 87 15.62 0.76 6.03
N GLY A 88 16.22 1.95 5.87
CA GLY A 88 16.84 2.38 4.62
C GLY A 88 15.84 2.81 3.55
N HIS A 89 14.69 3.36 3.95
CA HIS A 89 13.71 3.89 3.01
C HIS A 89 14.08 5.30 2.56
N ARG A 90 13.56 5.68 1.41
CA ARG A 90 13.58 7.07 1.01
C ARG A 90 12.60 7.85 1.88
N HIS A 91 13.10 8.82 2.66
CA HIS A 91 12.26 9.69 3.49
C HIS A 91 11.46 10.63 2.60
N LEU A 92 10.17 10.37 2.46
CA LEU A 92 9.28 11.12 1.58
C LEU A 92 7.81 10.91 1.96
N SER A 93 7.06 11.98 2.09
CA SER A 93 5.61 11.88 2.25
C SER A 93 4.91 11.50 0.94
N LEU A 94 3.72 10.89 1.05
CA LEU A 94 2.92 10.52 -0.12
C LEU A 94 2.53 11.75 -0.96
N GLN A 95 2.26 12.89 -0.33
CA GLN A 95 1.92 14.14 -1.02
C GLN A 95 3.08 14.68 -1.88
N GLN A 96 4.30 14.33 -1.52
CA GLN A 96 5.53 14.72 -2.24
C GLN A 96 5.97 13.68 -3.28
N LEU A 97 5.28 12.52 -3.35
CA LEU A 97 5.66 11.41 -4.22
C LEU A 97 5.74 11.83 -5.69
N LYS A 98 6.91 11.67 -6.27
CA LYS A 98 7.24 11.97 -7.66
C LYS A 98 8.23 10.93 -8.20
N GLY A 99 8.45 10.97 -9.51
CA GLY A 99 9.44 10.13 -10.19
C GLY A 99 8.81 9.07 -11.10
N PRO A 100 9.60 8.11 -11.60
CA PRO A 100 9.14 7.12 -12.56
C PRO A 100 7.99 6.28 -12.01
N ARG A 101 7.02 5.96 -12.87
CA ARG A 101 5.88 5.11 -12.51
C ARG A 101 6.33 3.68 -12.26
N ALA A 102 5.66 3.02 -11.30
CA ALA A 102 5.87 1.62 -10.99
C ALA A 102 4.79 0.74 -11.64
N ASP A 103 5.16 -0.49 -11.94
CA ASP A 103 4.25 -1.52 -12.46
C ASP A 103 3.35 -2.04 -11.35
N LEU A 104 3.92 -2.24 -10.17
CA LEU A 104 3.20 -2.55 -8.95
C LEU A 104 3.50 -1.47 -7.90
N VAL A 105 2.44 -0.88 -7.36
CA VAL A 105 2.49 0.01 -6.20
C VAL A 105 1.73 -0.65 -5.07
N VAL A 106 2.34 -0.72 -3.91
CA VAL A 106 1.71 -1.18 -2.67
C VAL A 106 1.58 0.02 -1.74
N CYS A 107 0.42 0.15 -1.11
CA CYS A 107 0.15 1.15 -0.09
C CYS A 107 -0.74 0.51 0.96
N ARG A 108 -0.16 0.19 2.12
CA ARG A 108 -0.84 -0.53 3.18
C ARG A 108 -0.93 0.32 4.43
N ASP A 109 -2.15 0.55 4.87
CA ASP A 109 -2.51 1.27 6.08
C ASP A 109 -1.85 2.66 6.27
N VAL A 110 -1.68 3.38 5.15
CA VAL A 110 -1.07 4.72 5.12
C VAL A 110 -2.14 5.81 5.03
N LEU A 111 -3.14 5.61 4.17
CA LEU A 111 -4.07 6.68 3.79
C LEU A 111 -4.97 7.16 4.93
N ARG A 112 -5.17 6.34 5.96
CA ARG A 112 -5.92 6.76 7.14
C ARG A 112 -5.18 7.83 7.96
N TYR A 113 -3.88 7.91 7.88
CA TYR A 113 -3.07 8.91 8.57
C TYR A 113 -3.02 10.26 7.85
N ILE A 114 -3.62 10.36 6.66
CA ILE A 114 -3.61 11.58 5.86
C ILE A 114 -4.90 12.37 6.12
N PRO A 115 -4.79 13.65 6.55
CA PRO A 115 -5.93 14.48 6.88
C PRO A 115 -6.83 14.74 5.66
N SER A 116 -8.10 15.09 5.92
CA SER A 116 -9.09 15.29 4.87
C SER A 116 -8.75 16.44 3.91
N SER A 117 -7.98 17.42 4.35
CA SER A 117 -7.48 18.50 3.50
C SER A 117 -6.42 18.07 2.48
N GLU A 118 -5.74 16.93 2.69
CA GLU A 118 -4.60 16.50 1.90
C GLU A 118 -4.84 15.18 1.15
N ILE A 119 -5.89 14.43 1.51
CA ILE A 119 -6.12 13.08 0.99
C ILE A 119 -6.30 13.04 -0.53
N GLU A 120 -6.92 14.05 -1.13
CA GLU A 120 -7.08 14.10 -2.58
C GLU A 120 -5.72 14.26 -3.29
N THR A 121 -4.84 15.10 -2.75
CA THR A 121 -3.48 15.24 -3.26
C THR A 121 -2.72 13.93 -3.15
N ALA A 122 -2.80 13.26 -1.99
CA ALA A 122 -2.16 11.98 -1.75
C ALA A 122 -2.67 10.89 -2.72
N MET A 123 -3.99 10.78 -2.91
CA MET A 123 -4.60 9.84 -3.85
C MET A 123 -4.14 10.09 -5.30
N ASN A 124 -4.08 11.35 -5.72
CA ASN A 124 -3.58 11.71 -7.05
C ASN A 124 -2.11 11.31 -7.21
N ARG A 125 -1.25 11.56 -6.21
CA ARG A 125 0.16 11.18 -6.24
C ARG A 125 0.35 9.67 -6.28
N LEU A 126 -0.40 8.93 -5.45
CA LEU A 126 -0.36 7.47 -5.41
C LEU A 126 -0.75 6.87 -6.77
N THR A 127 -1.85 7.33 -7.34
CA THR A 127 -2.35 6.85 -8.63
C THR A 127 -1.47 7.27 -9.81
N ASP A 128 -0.86 8.45 -9.75
CA ASP A 128 0.12 8.87 -10.75
C ASP A 128 1.41 8.04 -10.71
N LYS A 129 1.80 7.56 -9.54
CA LYS A 129 2.94 6.64 -9.39
C LYS A 129 2.67 5.28 -10.03
N CYS A 130 1.41 4.85 -10.12
CA CYS A 130 1.02 3.52 -10.61
C CYS A 130 0.71 3.52 -12.10
N ARG A 131 1.39 2.65 -12.88
CA ARG A 131 1.05 2.38 -14.28
C ARG A 131 0.43 1.01 -14.52
N GLY A 132 0.55 0.08 -13.57
CA GLY A 132 0.03 -1.28 -13.67
C GLY A 132 -1.01 -1.58 -12.60
N VAL A 133 -0.60 -2.16 -11.49
CA VAL A 133 -1.47 -2.55 -10.37
C VAL A 133 -1.16 -1.70 -9.14
N LEU A 134 -2.21 -1.20 -8.50
CA LEU A 134 -2.18 -0.66 -7.15
C LEU A 134 -2.79 -1.70 -6.21
N TYR A 135 -2.02 -2.17 -5.25
CA TYR A 135 -2.53 -2.90 -4.10
C TYR A 135 -2.71 -1.92 -2.95
N LEU A 136 -3.96 -1.66 -2.59
CA LEU A 136 -4.35 -0.72 -1.54
C LEU A 136 -5.04 -1.48 -0.42
N GLN A 137 -4.48 -1.41 0.77
CA GLN A 137 -5.10 -1.84 2.01
C GLN A 137 -5.15 -0.67 2.97
N VAL A 138 -6.32 -0.43 3.53
CA VAL A 138 -6.57 0.66 4.47
C VAL A 138 -7.61 0.19 5.45
N MET A 139 -7.37 0.37 6.73
CA MET A 139 -8.38 0.23 7.77
C MET A 139 -9.45 1.31 7.59
N THR A 140 -10.70 0.91 7.49
CA THR A 140 -11.84 1.79 7.19
C THR A 140 -12.83 1.82 8.35
N SER A 141 -13.75 2.77 8.34
CA SER A 141 -14.84 2.81 9.34
C SER A 141 -15.88 1.69 9.16
N ASP A 142 -15.77 0.90 8.09
CA ASP A 142 -16.67 -0.24 7.83
C ASP A 142 -16.08 -1.56 8.37
N ASP A 143 -14.81 -1.56 8.84
CA ASP A 143 -14.14 -2.74 9.36
C ASP A 143 -14.47 -2.95 10.85
N ASP A 144 -14.59 -4.22 11.27
CA ASP A 144 -14.65 -4.61 12.67
C ASP A 144 -13.22 -4.64 13.22
N ILE A 145 -12.89 -3.65 14.04
CA ILE A 145 -11.52 -3.37 14.47
C ILE A 145 -11.38 -3.74 15.95
N ASP A 146 -10.38 -4.54 16.26
CA ASP A 146 -9.91 -4.72 17.62
C ASP A 146 -9.13 -3.46 18.04
N GLU A 147 -9.79 -2.59 18.82
CA GLU A 147 -9.23 -1.31 19.26
C GLU A 147 -8.04 -1.47 20.22
N GLU A 148 -7.97 -2.58 20.96
CA GLU A 148 -6.85 -2.85 21.89
C GLU A 148 -5.58 -3.27 21.14
N ALA A 149 -5.75 -4.01 20.04
CA ALA A 149 -4.64 -4.51 19.22
C ALA A 149 -4.24 -3.57 18.08
N SER A 150 -5.02 -2.52 17.82
CA SER A 150 -4.85 -1.63 16.67
C SER A 150 -4.49 -0.22 17.09
N ASP A 151 -3.67 0.46 16.26
CA ASP A 151 -3.52 1.89 16.38
C ASP A 151 -4.80 2.58 15.88
N MET A 152 -5.52 3.26 16.76
CA MET A 152 -6.78 3.94 16.46
C MET A 152 -6.61 5.39 16.03
N GLU A 153 -5.38 5.87 15.86
CA GLU A 153 -5.12 7.20 15.34
C GLU A 153 -5.44 7.29 13.84
N GLY A 154 -5.97 8.41 13.41
CA GLY A 154 -6.18 8.71 12.00
C GLY A 154 -7.59 9.13 11.62
N TRP A 155 -7.82 9.21 10.31
CA TRP A 155 -9.08 9.59 9.68
C TRP A 155 -9.71 8.35 9.00
N PHE A 156 -10.63 7.70 9.69
CA PHE A 156 -11.30 6.50 9.17
C PHE A 156 -12.38 6.90 8.16
N ARG A 157 -12.13 6.60 6.89
CA ARG A 157 -13.08 6.77 5.80
C ARG A 157 -13.68 5.43 5.43
N THR A 158 -14.88 5.43 4.83
CA THR A 158 -15.53 4.19 4.39
C THR A 158 -14.79 3.54 3.21
N ALA A 159 -14.88 2.22 3.07
CA ALA A 159 -14.38 1.48 1.91
C ALA A 159 -15.01 2.01 0.59
N THR A 160 -16.29 2.37 0.66
CA THR A 160 -17.00 2.99 -0.48
C THR A 160 -16.39 4.33 -0.89
N TRP A 161 -15.90 5.13 0.05
CA TRP A 161 -15.21 6.39 -0.25
C TRP A 161 -13.94 6.14 -1.09
N TYR A 162 -13.09 5.20 -0.67
CA TYR A 162 -11.85 4.85 -1.40
C TYR A 162 -12.15 4.30 -2.80
N ARG A 163 -13.12 3.39 -2.93
CA ARG A 163 -13.54 2.84 -4.23
C ARG A 163 -14.04 3.93 -5.18
N ARG A 164 -14.86 4.87 -4.69
CA ARG A 164 -15.33 6.01 -5.48
C ARG A 164 -14.20 6.94 -5.91
N ALA A 165 -13.24 7.22 -5.02
CA ALA A 165 -12.08 8.04 -5.33
C ALA A 165 -11.24 7.40 -6.46
N LEU A 166 -10.93 6.10 -6.36
CA LEU A 166 -10.17 5.38 -7.39
C LEU A 166 -10.96 5.25 -8.70
N LYS A 167 -12.26 5.05 -8.65
CA LYS A 167 -13.13 5.03 -9.84
C LYS A 167 -13.12 6.37 -10.59
N ARG A 168 -13.15 7.51 -9.88
CA ARG A 168 -12.99 8.84 -10.51
C ARG A 168 -11.64 8.98 -11.22
N LEU A 169 -10.59 8.36 -10.68
CA LEU A 169 -9.26 8.29 -11.28
C LEU A 169 -9.12 7.16 -12.34
N ARG A 170 -10.25 6.53 -12.71
CA ARG A 170 -10.39 5.48 -13.73
C ARG A 170 -9.64 4.19 -13.43
N PHE A 171 -9.32 3.93 -12.17
CA PHE A 171 -8.82 2.62 -11.77
C PHE A 171 -9.96 1.60 -11.76
N ARG A 172 -9.68 0.39 -12.23
CA ARG A 172 -10.64 -0.72 -12.22
C ARG A 172 -10.47 -1.51 -10.94
N ASP A 173 -11.55 -1.64 -10.15
CA ASP A 173 -11.58 -2.41 -8.90
C ASP A 173 -11.74 -3.91 -9.23
N CYS A 174 -10.73 -4.71 -8.92
CA CYS A 174 -10.73 -6.18 -9.08
C CYS A 174 -11.06 -6.91 -7.78
N GLY A 175 -11.41 -6.19 -6.73
CA GLY A 175 -11.64 -6.76 -5.39
C GLY A 175 -10.35 -6.97 -4.61
N MET A 176 -10.49 -7.36 -3.35
CA MET A 176 -9.37 -7.70 -2.45
C MET A 176 -8.25 -6.64 -2.37
N GLY A 177 -8.59 -5.36 -2.52
CA GLY A 177 -7.59 -4.28 -2.52
C GLY A 177 -6.79 -4.12 -3.83
N LEU A 178 -7.13 -4.87 -4.87
CA LEU A 178 -6.46 -4.81 -6.17
C LEU A 178 -7.16 -3.85 -7.12
N PHE A 179 -6.42 -2.86 -7.60
CA PHE A 179 -6.92 -1.86 -8.55
C PHE A 179 -5.98 -1.78 -9.76
N VAL A 180 -6.54 -1.92 -10.96
CA VAL A 180 -5.76 -1.85 -12.19
C VAL A 180 -5.80 -0.44 -12.78
N SER A 181 -4.63 0.09 -13.07
CA SER A 181 -4.43 1.42 -13.64
C SER A 181 -5.02 1.53 -15.04
N PRO A 182 -5.66 2.66 -15.41
CA PRO A 182 -6.12 2.92 -16.77
C PRO A 182 -4.97 3.00 -17.80
N ARG A 183 -3.72 3.02 -17.32
CA ARG A 183 -2.51 3.02 -18.15
C ARG A 183 -2.11 1.62 -18.62
N LEU A 184 -2.58 0.56 -17.95
CA LEU A 184 -2.36 -0.84 -18.39
C LEU A 184 -3.37 -1.20 -19.48
N LYS A 185 -3.01 -0.92 -20.74
CA LYS A 185 -3.90 -1.11 -21.89
C LYS A 185 -4.12 -2.57 -22.31
N SER A 186 -3.23 -3.46 -21.88
CA SER A 186 -3.33 -4.91 -22.14
C SER A 186 -4.35 -5.62 -21.24
N PHE A 187 -4.85 -4.97 -20.20
CA PHE A 187 -5.83 -5.55 -19.29
C PHE A 187 -7.23 -5.48 -19.90
N ASP A 188 -7.76 -6.63 -20.29
CA ASP A 188 -9.12 -6.80 -20.85
C ASP A 188 -9.87 -7.86 -20.02
N PRO A 189 -10.46 -7.46 -18.89
CA PRO A 189 -11.10 -8.37 -17.95
C PRO A 189 -12.49 -8.81 -18.43
N PHE A 190 -12.89 -10.02 -18.05
CA PHE A 190 -14.29 -10.41 -18.09
C PHE A 190 -15.15 -9.59 -17.12
N ALA A 191 -16.47 -9.51 -17.39
CA ALA A 191 -17.38 -8.68 -16.61
C ALA A 191 -17.43 -9.00 -15.11
N LEU A 192 -17.13 -10.24 -14.71
CA LEU A 192 -17.08 -10.65 -13.28
C LEU A 192 -15.74 -10.38 -12.59
N GLU A 193 -14.70 -10.01 -13.33
CA GLU A 193 -13.36 -9.77 -12.76
C GLU A 193 -13.19 -8.34 -12.23
N THR A 194 -14.12 -7.44 -12.53
CA THR A 194 -14.10 -6.04 -12.07
C THR A 194 -15.47 -5.63 -11.51
N ARG A 195 -15.47 -4.62 -10.62
CA ARG A 195 -16.65 -4.04 -9.97
C ARG A 195 -16.97 -2.65 -10.48
#